data_4e725faf732eadfac142b868123b9c2c
#
_entry.id   4e725faf732eadfac142b868123b9c2c
#
_cell.length_a   1.000
_cell.length_b   1.000
_cell.length_c   1.000
_cell.angle_alpha   90.00
_cell.angle_beta   90.00
_cell.angle_gamma   90.00
#
_symmetry.space_group_name_H-M   'P 1'
#
loop_
_entity.id
_entity.type
_entity.pdbx_description
1 polymer ?
#
loop_
_entity_poly.entity_id
_entity_poly.type
_entity_poly.pdbx_seq_one_letter_code
_entity_poly.pdbx_strand_id
1 'polypeptide(L)'
;MINYMDSLLKNMHLDYEFTTYKTLATSKSDGFVEFVPNSKTIFDIKKEYNNQIKGFYEEISKINGETNEEIYNKKLESYINSCAGYCVVTYILGIGDRHLENLMIDNNGRLFHIDFGYILGKDPKPMPPPIKLCKEMVECMGGKGSKKYEEFQQKCVNAYWVLRDNARVIVNMFYLMIDSGIPELINIDNLKKLHEKFVPQKNKQEASNYILDNLKESVDAMMPVFMEKIHAWAQYWK
;
A
#
# COMPACT_ATOMS: atom_id res chain seq x y z
N MET A 1 9.60 -9.91 5.82
CA MET A 1 10.03 -9.12 4.63
C MET A 1 9.71 -7.64 4.78
N ILE A 2 8.50 -7.22 5.15
CA ILE A 2 8.15 -5.79 5.32
C ILE A 2 9.11 -5.11 6.31
N ASN A 3 9.31 -5.67 7.51
CA ASN A 3 10.24 -5.13 8.51
C ASN A 3 11.68 -5.01 7.98
N TYR A 4 12.11 -5.95 7.15
CA TYR A 4 13.42 -5.89 6.54
C TYR A 4 13.53 -4.76 5.51
N MET A 5 12.52 -4.61 4.65
CA MET A 5 12.47 -3.51 3.69
C MET A 5 12.39 -2.15 4.39
N ASP A 6 11.62 -2.04 5.48
CA ASP A 6 11.58 -0.84 6.33
C ASP A 6 12.97 -0.52 6.91
N SER A 7 13.71 -1.54 7.38
CA SER A 7 15.07 -1.32 7.87
C SER A 7 16.03 -0.82 6.80
N LEU A 8 15.91 -1.31 5.56
CA LEU A 8 16.70 -0.81 4.42
C LEU A 8 16.41 0.66 4.13
N LEU A 9 15.13 1.06 4.18
CA LEU A 9 14.71 2.44 3.98
C LEU A 9 15.22 3.35 5.10
N LYS A 10 15.08 2.94 6.35
CA LYS A 10 15.57 3.68 7.52
C LYS A 10 17.09 3.85 7.54
N ASN A 11 17.85 2.87 7.06
CA ASN A 11 19.29 2.97 6.90
C ASN A 11 19.71 4.07 5.90
N MET A 12 18.82 4.44 5.01
CA MET A 12 18.99 5.54 4.06
C MET A 12 18.29 6.84 4.53
N HIS A 13 17.98 6.93 5.83
CA HIS A 13 17.27 8.07 6.46
C HIS A 13 15.87 8.34 5.87
N LEU A 14 15.23 7.31 5.33
CA LEU A 14 13.87 7.37 4.81
C LEU A 14 12.95 6.60 5.76
N ASP A 15 12.23 7.31 6.62
CA ASP A 15 11.23 6.72 7.50
C ASP A 15 9.83 6.86 6.88
N TYR A 16 9.27 5.72 6.48
CA TYR A 16 7.92 5.61 5.93
C TYR A 16 6.88 5.27 7.01
N GLU A 17 7.25 5.32 8.27
CA GLU A 17 6.35 5.11 9.41
C GLU A 17 5.49 3.83 9.28
N PHE A 18 6.11 2.72 8.85
CA PHE A 18 5.38 1.46 8.70
C PHE A 18 4.79 1.00 10.04
N THR A 19 3.48 0.77 10.05
CA THR A 19 2.82 0.04 11.13
C THR A 19 2.94 -1.45 10.84
N THR A 20 3.76 -2.15 11.62
CA THR A 20 3.94 -3.60 11.53
C THR A 20 3.39 -4.26 12.78
N TYR A 21 2.95 -5.51 12.67
CA TYR A 21 2.38 -6.29 13.74
C TYR A 21 2.98 -7.71 13.74
N LYS A 22 2.98 -8.35 14.89
CA LYS A 22 3.56 -9.68 15.08
C LYS A 22 2.57 -10.76 14.66
N THR A 23 3.11 -11.84 14.13
CA THR A 23 2.37 -13.06 13.84
C THR A 23 3.11 -14.25 14.45
N LEU A 24 2.38 -15.20 15.04
CA LEU A 24 2.91 -16.41 15.62
C LEU A 24 2.10 -17.60 15.11
N ALA A 25 2.69 -18.40 14.24
CA ALA A 25 2.12 -19.67 13.85
C ALA A 25 2.21 -20.67 15.00
N THR A 26 1.11 -21.29 15.39
CA THR A 26 1.02 -22.31 16.45
C THR A 26 0.83 -23.71 15.89
N SER A 27 0.31 -23.82 14.67
CA SER A 27 0.16 -25.06 13.91
C SER A 27 0.25 -24.81 12.41
N LYS A 28 -0.03 -25.81 11.58
CA LYS A 28 -0.12 -25.66 10.12
C LYS A 28 -1.30 -24.80 9.66
N SER A 29 -2.37 -24.74 10.48
CA SER A 29 -3.63 -24.05 10.16
C SER A 29 -3.98 -22.93 11.11
N ASP A 30 -3.26 -22.79 12.24
CA ASP A 30 -3.64 -21.87 13.30
C ASP A 30 -2.48 -20.97 13.71
N GLY A 31 -2.80 -19.79 14.21
CA GLY A 31 -1.82 -18.83 14.70
C GLY A 31 -2.46 -17.65 15.39
N PHE A 32 -1.63 -16.80 15.94
CA PHE A 32 -2.02 -15.53 16.52
C PHE A 32 -1.50 -14.38 15.65
N VAL A 33 -2.35 -13.37 15.49
CA VAL A 33 -1.99 -12.11 14.83
C VAL A 33 -2.20 -11.00 15.86
N GLU A 34 -1.17 -10.17 16.04
CA GLU A 34 -1.25 -9.02 16.93
C GLU A 34 -2.31 -8.03 16.42
N PHE A 35 -3.20 -7.65 17.32
CA PHE A 35 -4.20 -6.62 17.03
C PHE A 35 -3.57 -5.23 17.12
N VAL A 36 -3.76 -4.41 16.11
CA VAL A 36 -3.34 -2.99 16.11
C VAL A 36 -4.49 -2.14 16.68
N PRO A 37 -4.37 -1.64 17.92
CA PRO A 37 -5.47 -0.89 18.54
C PRO A 37 -5.68 0.47 17.84
N ASN A 38 -6.88 1.03 18.03
CA ASN A 38 -7.24 2.34 17.52
C ASN A 38 -7.02 2.49 16.00
N SER A 39 -7.38 1.45 15.26
CA SER A 39 -7.33 1.46 13.80
C SER A 39 -8.69 1.07 13.22
N LYS A 40 -8.97 1.56 12.02
CA LYS A 40 -10.19 1.25 11.25
C LYS A 40 -9.82 0.86 9.83
N THR A 41 -10.64 0.01 9.21
CA THR A 41 -10.49 -0.28 7.78
C THR A 41 -10.90 0.94 6.95
N ILE A 42 -10.32 1.09 5.75
CA ILE A 42 -10.78 2.15 4.82
C ILE A 42 -12.27 1.95 4.48
N PHE A 43 -12.74 0.71 4.45
CA PHE A 43 -14.16 0.40 4.23
C PHE A 43 -15.05 1.02 5.32
N ASP A 44 -14.73 0.82 6.61
CA ASP A 44 -15.48 1.38 7.73
C ASP A 44 -15.38 2.90 7.77
N ILE A 45 -14.19 3.45 7.54
CA ILE A 45 -14.00 4.90 7.45
C ILE A 45 -14.91 5.50 6.37
N LYS A 46 -14.96 4.92 5.19
CA LYS A 46 -15.85 5.38 4.13
C LYS A 46 -17.33 5.33 4.51
N LYS A 47 -17.73 4.28 5.20
CA LYS A 47 -19.12 4.12 5.68
C LYS A 47 -19.49 5.16 6.73
N GLU A 48 -18.57 5.49 7.65
CA GLU A 48 -18.81 6.43 8.73
C GLU A 48 -18.70 7.92 8.28
N TYR A 49 -17.82 8.22 7.31
CA TYR A 49 -17.47 9.59 6.91
C TYR A 49 -17.88 9.93 5.45
N ASN A 50 -19.08 9.51 5.03
CA ASN A 50 -19.66 9.86 3.73
C ASN A 50 -18.72 9.60 2.53
N ASN A 51 -18.07 8.44 2.51
CA ASN A 51 -17.08 8.04 1.52
C ASN A 51 -15.80 8.89 1.46
N GLN A 52 -15.49 9.69 2.48
CA GLN A 52 -14.30 10.54 2.51
C GLN A 52 -13.36 10.15 3.64
N ILE A 53 -12.14 9.75 3.30
CA ILE A 53 -11.08 9.47 4.29
C ILE A 53 -10.71 10.75 5.06
N LYS A 54 -10.84 11.91 4.44
CA LYS A 54 -10.56 13.22 5.04
C LYS A 54 -11.35 13.45 6.34
N GLY A 55 -12.63 13.11 6.38
CA GLY A 55 -13.46 13.24 7.58
C GLY A 55 -12.93 12.47 8.80
N PHE A 56 -12.34 11.28 8.56
CA PHE A 56 -11.67 10.54 9.62
C PHE A 56 -10.45 11.30 10.15
N TYR A 57 -9.63 11.91 9.29
CA TYR A 57 -8.48 12.72 9.72
C TYR A 57 -8.88 13.96 10.49
N GLU A 58 -9.97 14.62 10.10
CA GLU A 58 -10.55 15.73 10.85
C GLU A 58 -10.96 15.28 12.26
N GLU A 59 -11.64 14.12 12.37
CA GLU A 59 -12.08 13.56 13.67
C GLU A 59 -10.91 13.21 14.58
N ILE A 60 -9.93 12.45 14.11
CA ILE A 60 -8.78 12.03 14.93
C ILE A 60 -7.83 13.19 15.26
N SER A 61 -8.04 14.37 14.69
CA SER A 61 -7.24 15.58 14.91
C SER A 61 -7.94 16.61 15.81
N LYS A 62 -9.10 16.27 16.37
CA LYS A 62 -9.86 17.19 17.24
C LYS A 62 -9.20 17.38 18.60
N ILE A 63 -9.21 18.64 19.07
CA ILE A 63 -8.97 19.04 20.45
C ILE A 63 -10.16 19.87 20.88
N ASN A 64 -10.78 19.55 22.02
CA ASN A 64 -11.97 20.24 22.55
C ASN A 64 -13.14 20.37 21.54
N GLY A 65 -13.27 19.38 20.63
CA GLY A 65 -14.34 19.35 19.63
C GLY A 65 -14.02 20.06 18.31
N GLU A 66 -12.92 20.77 18.21
CA GLU A 66 -12.49 21.45 16.98
C GLU A 66 -11.24 20.81 16.36
N THR A 67 -11.17 20.79 15.04
CA THR A 67 -10.02 20.22 14.31
C THR A 67 -8.79 21.11 14.53
N ASN A 68 -7.72 20.53 15.08
CA ASN A 68 -6.43 21.19 15.20
C ASN A 68 -5.62 20.98 13.89
N GLU A 69 -5.37 22.07 13.19
CA GLU A 69 -4.69 22.07 11.88
C GLU A 69 -3.26 21.50 11.93
N GLU A 70 -2.51 21.73 12.98
CA GLU A 70 -1.14 21.21 13.13
C GLU A 70 -1.16 19.70 13.27
N ILE A 71 -2.03 19.17 14.13
CA ILE A 71 -2.22 17.72 14.32
C ILE A 71 -2.74 17.07 13.03
N TYR A 72 -3.69 17.71 12.37
CA TYR A 72 -4.24 17.23 11.10
C TYR A 72 -3.13 17.10 10.04
N ASN A 73 -2.33 18.15 9.84
CA ASN A 73 -1.26 18.15 8.86
C ASN A 73 -0.17 17.11 9.19
N LYS A 74 0.19 16.94 10.47
CA LYS A 74 1.13 15.91 10.90
C LYS A 74 0.61 14.49 10.61
N LYS A 75 -0.66 14.20 10.92
CA LYS A 75 -1.26 12.90 10.65
C LYS A 75 -1.40 12.63 9.15
N LEU A 76 -1.71 13.67 8.36
CA LEU A 76 -1.76 13.55 6.91
C LEU A 76 -0.37 13.31 6.30
N GLU A 77 0.69 13.86 6.89
CA GLU A 77 2.08 13.53 6.51
C GLU A 77 2.40 12.07 6.82
N SER A 78 2.06 11.57 8.01
CA SER A 78 2.19 10.15 8.37
C SER A 78 1.43 9.23 7.40
N TYR A 79 0.25 9.66 6.96
CA TYR A 79 -0.50 8.96 5.91
C TYR A 79 0.26 8.89 4.60
N ILE A 80 0.77 10.01 4.12
CA ILE A 80 1.51 10.09 2.85
C ILE A 80 2.76 9.20 2.91
N ASN A 81 3.50 9.25 4.02
CA ASN A 81 4.67 8.42 4.25
C ASN A 81 4.32 6.94 4.19
N SER A 82 3.42 6.48 5.04
CA SER A 82 3.04 5.07 5.14
C SER A 82 2.38 4.55 3.86
N CYS A 83 1.53 5.34 3.22
CA CYS A 83 0.91 5.01 1.96
C CYS A 83 1.97 4.79 0.86
N ALA A 84 2.95 5.70 0.73
CA ALA A 84 4.03 5.56 -0.25
C ALA A 84 4.88 4.31 0.00
N GLY A 85 5.26 4.07 1.26
CA GLY A 85 6.02 2.88 1.64
C GLY A 85 5.26 1.59 1.32
N TYR A 86 4.00 1.48 1.74
CA TYR A 86 3.18 0.30 1.46
C TYR A 86 2.89 0.10 -0.03
N CYS A 87 2.62 1.15 -0.80
CA CYS A 87 2.45 1.04 -2.25
C CYS A 87 3.64 0.38 -2.92
N VAL A 88 4.86 0.79 -2.58
CA VAL A 88 6.08 0.24 -3.18
C VAL A 88 6.41 -1.16 -2.67
N VAL A 89 6.34 -1.38 -1.35
CA VAL A 89 6.66 -2.68 -0.75
C VAL A 89 5.68 -3.75 -1.22
N THR A 90 4.38 -3.47 -1.22
CA THR A 90 3.37 -4.43 -1.67
C THR A 90 3.42 -4.67 -3.18
N TYR A 91 3.79 -3.65 -3.97
CA TYR A 91 4.09 -3.80 -5.38
C TYR A 91 5.24 -4.81 -5.61
N ILE A 92 6.38 -4.60 -4.97
CA ILE A 92 7.55 -5.48 -5.10
C ILE A 92 7.20 -6.90 -4.66
N LEU A 93 6.60 -7.06 -3.48
CA LEU A 93 6.22 -8.37 -2.93
C LEU A 93 5.06 -9.03 -3.69
N GLY A 94 4.40 -8.33 -4.61
CA GLY A 94 3.27 -8.84 -5.36
C GLY A 94 2.12 -9.24 -4.48
N ILE A 95 1.78 -8.41 -3.49
CA ILE A 95 0.68 -8.66 -2.58
C ILE A 95 -0.65 -8.44 -3.30
N GLY A 96 -1.45 -9.50 -3.40
CA GLY A 96 -2.78 -9.50 -4.01
C GLY A 96 -3.91 -9.27 -3.00
N ASP A 97 -5.15 -9.35 -3.50
CA ASP A 97 -6.41 -9.23 -2.76
C ASP A 97 -6.51 -7.95 -1.91
N ARG A 98 -6.07 -6.83 -2.48
CA ARG A 98 -6.11 -5.53 -1.77
C ARG A 98 -7.48 -4.86 -1.96
N HIS A 99 -8.48 -5.25 -1.18
CA HIS A 99 -9.75 -4.53 -1.03
C HIS A 99 -9.71 -3.59 0.18
N LEU A 100 -10.73 -2.74 0.34
CA LEU A 100 -10.72 -1.67 1.35
C LEU A 100 -10.80 -2.18 2.79
N GLU A 101 -11.20 -3.44 3.01
CA GLU A 101 -11.20 -4.09 4.32
C GLU A 101 -9.81 -4.63 4.70
N ASN A 102 -8.89 -4.79 3.72
CA ASN A 102 -7.50 -5.18 3.93
C ASN A 102 -6.54 -3.98 4.05
N LEU A 103 -7.08 -2.77 4.04
CA LEU A 103 -6.36 -1.51 4.22
C LEU A 103 -6.88 -0.80 5.46
N MET A 104 -5.99 -0.51 6.39
CA MET A 104 -6.34 0.11 7.68
C MET A 104 -5.61 1.43 7.89
N ILE A 105 -6.20 2.30 8.69
CA ILE A 105 -5.57 3.55 9.15
C ILE A 105 -5.67 3.59 10.67
N ASP A 106 -4.55 3.87 11.34
CA ASP A 106 -4.51 4.04 12.79
C ASP A 106 -4.77 5.51 13.23
N ASN A 107 -4.95 5.73 14.52
CA ASN A 107 -5.19 7.09 15.07
C ASN A 107 -3.98 8.03 14.95
N ASN A 108 -2.79 7.52 14.58
CA ASN A 108 -1.64 8.37 14.25
C ASN A 108 -1.66 8.81 12.78
N GLY A 109 -2.65 8.37 12.02
CA GLY A 109 -2.81 8.68 10.60
C GLY A 109 -2.05 7.74 9.68
N ARG A 110 -1.42 6.66 10.17
CA ARG A 110 -0.62 5.74 9.35
C ARG A 110 -1.50 4.71 8.68
N LEU A 111 -1.36 4.58 7.37
CA LEU A 111 -1.96 3.49 6.60
C LEU A 111 -1.11 2.23 6.75
N PHE A 112 -1.76 1.08 6.88
CA PHE A 112 -1.11 -0.21 6.85
C PHE A 112 -2.00 -1.29 6.22
N HIS A 113 -1.39 -2.40 5.84
CA HIS A 113 -2.06 -3.52 5.20
C HIS A 113 -2.18 -4.69 6.17
N ILE A 114 -3.28 -5.40 6.06
CA ILE A 114 -3.52 -6.68 6.76
C ILE A 114 -3.83 -7.76 5.74
N ASP A 115 -3.84 -9.02 6.17
CA ASP A 115 -4.14 -10.20 5.36
C ASP A 115 -3.22 -10.36 4.13
N PHE A 116 -2.13 -11.07 4.34
CA PHE A 116 -1.13 -11.39 3.31
C PHE A 116 -1.29 -12.82 2.76
N GLY A 117 -2.53 -13.31 2.59
CA GLY A 117 -2.83 -14.63 2.02
C GLY A 117 -2.49 -14.76 0.54
N TYR A 118 -2.33 -13.66 -0.17
CA TYR A 118 -1.98 -13.62 -1.59
C TYR A 118 -0.69 -12.85 -1.79
N ILE A 119 0.38 -13.54 -2.17
CA ILE A 119 1.73 -13.00 -2.34
C ILE A 119 2.33 -13.38 -3.68
N LEU A 120 3.45 -12.74 -4.06
CA LEU A 120 4.26 -13.05 -5.23
C LEU A 120 3.47 -13.04 -6.56
N GLY A 121 2.49 -12.15 -6.66
CA GLY A 121 1.69 -11.95 -7.87
C GLY A 121 0.44 -12.82 -7.96
N LYS A 122 0.14 -13.62 -6.93
CA LYS A 122 -1.15 -14.28 -6.81
C LYS A 122 -2.23 -13.27 -6.42
N ASP A 123 -3.35 -13.27 -7.13
CA ASP A 123 -4.50 -12.41 -6.84
C ASP A 123 -5.78 -13.15 -7.23
N PRO A 124 -6.87 -13.07 -6.43
CA PRO A 124 -8.15 -13.69 -6.79
C PRO A 124 -8.85 -12.95 -7.95
N LYS A 125 -8.47 -11.69 -8.22
CA LYS A 125 -9.03 -10.90 -9.32
C LYS A 125 -8.21 -11.08 -10.59
N PRO A 126 -8.83 -11.27 -11.74
CA PRO A 126 -8.12 -11.24 -13.01
C PRO A 126 -7.63 -9.81 -13.28
N MET A 127 -6.37 -9.68 -13.70
CA MET A 127 -5.72 -8.40 -14.05
C MET A 127 -5.88 -7.30 -12.98
N PRO A 128 -5.38 -7.53 -11.75
CA PRO A 128 -5.41 -6.51 -10.72
C PRO A 128 -4.49 -5.35 -11.11
N PRO A 129 -4.78 -4.11 -10.65
CA PRO A 129 -3.87 -3.00 -10.88
C PRO A 129 -2.51 -3.27 -10.22
N PRO A 130 -1.39 -2.83 -10.81
CA PRO A 130 -0.05 -3.13 -10.32
C PRO A 130 0.20 -2.62 -8.90
N ILE A 131 -0.38 -1.48 -8.54
CA ILE A 131 -0.29 -0.89 -7.20
C ILE A 131 -1.69 -0.63 -6.67
N LYS A 132 -1.92 -0.91 -5.38
CA LYS A 132 -3.21 -0.60 -4.77
C LYS A 132 -3.25 0.86 -4.32
N LEU A 133 -3.89 1.69 -5.14
CA LEU A 133 -4.11 3.11 -4.88
C LEU A 133 -5.51 3.50 -5.37
N CYS A 134 -6.49 3.53 -4.48
CA CYS A 134 -7.86 3.87 -4.84
C CYS A 134 -8.07 5.39 -4.92
N LYS A 135 -9.18 5.79 -5.53
CA LYS A 135 -9.56 7.19 -5.73
C LYS A 135 -9.59 7.96 -4.40
N GLU A 136 -10.21 7.38 -3.38
CA GLU A 136 -10.36 8.00 -2.07
C GLU A 136 -9.03 8.24 -1.37
N MET A 137 -8.06 7.34 -1.61
CA MET A 137 -6.69 7.52 -1.11
C MET A 137 -6.01 8.72 -1.76
N VAL A 138 -6.20 8.92 -3.05
CA VAL A 138 -5.67 10.09 -3.79
C VAL A 138 -6.40 11.38 -3.39
N GLU A 139 -7.71 11.34 -3.22
CA GLU A 139 -8.51 12.48 -2.77
C GLU A 139 -8.13 12.94 -1.36
N CYS A 140 -7.76 12.01 -0.46
CA CYS A 140 -7.24 12.34 0.85
C CYS A 140 -5.95 13.17 0.79
N MET A 141 -5.15 12.99 -0.25
CA MET A 141 -3.93 13.79 -0.52
C MET A 141 -4.23 15.11 -1.25
N GLY A 142 -5.50 15.45 -1.47
CA GLY A 142 -5.93 16.64 -2.22
C GLY A 142 -6.17 16.42 -3.70
N GLY A 143 -6.15 15.17 -4.18
CA GLY A 143 -6.40 14.80 -5.56
C GLY A 143 -5.16 14.82 -6.46
N LYS A 144 -5.35 14.36 -7.70
CA LYS A 144 -4.30 14.40 -8.74
C LYS A 144 -3.87 15.86 -9.00
N GLY A 145 -2.56 16.10 -9.06
CA GLY A 145 -2.00 17.44 -9.30
C GLY A 145 -1.87 18.31 -8.04
N SER A 146 -2.25 17.83 -6.86
CA SER A 146 -1.95 18.51 -5.61
C SER A 146 -0.47 18.34 -5.22
N LYS A 147 0.10 19.32 -4.51
CA LYS A 147 1.49 19.22 -3.99
C LYS A 147 1.71 17.99 -3.11
N LYS A 148 0.71 17.60 -2.31
CA LYS A 148 0.77 16.40 -1.45
C LYS A 148 0.77 15.11 -2.26
N TYR A 149 0.06 15.06 -3.39
CA TYR A 149 0.11 13.91 -4.28
C TYR A 149 1.44 13.83 -5.03
N GLU A 150 2.01 14.95 -5.45
CA GLU A 150 3.36 15.01 -6.03
C GLU A 150 4.42 14.55 -5.02
N GLU A 151 4.31 14.99 -3.76
CA GLU A 151 5.16 14.53 -2.66
C GLU A 151 5.05 13.01 -2.44
N PHE A 152 3.83 12.47 -2.42
CA PHE A 152 3.58 11.04 -2.36
C PHE A 152 4.29 10.28 -3.51
N GLN A 153 4.16 10.76 -4.75
CA GLN A 153 4.81 10.15 -5.90
C GLN A 153 6.35 10.17 -5.76
N GLN A 154 6.92 11.29 -5.30
CA GLN A 154 8.36 11.38 -5.08
C GLN A 154 8.83 10.43 -3.97
N LYS A 155 8.04 10.28 -2.89
CA LYS A 155 8.32 9.30 -1.83
C LYS A 155 8.27 7.87 -2.39
N CYS A 156 7.31 7.52 -3.25
CA CYS A 156 7.29 6.22 -3.92
C CYS A 156 8.56 5.98 -4.76
N VAL A 157 9.00 6.97 -5.53
CA VAL A 157 10.23 6.88 -6.32
C VAL A 157 11.45 6.65 -5.42
N ASN A 158 11.57 7.40 -4.34
CA ASN A 158 12.68 7.28 -3.39
C ASN A 158 12.72 5.90 -2.72
N ALA A 159 11.56 5.41 -2.24
CA ALA A 159 11.45 4.06 -1.67
C ALA A 159 11.84 2.98 -2.70
N TYR A 160 11.35 3.12 -3.92
CA TYR A 160 11.64 2.18 -4.98
C TYR A 160 13.15 2.13 -5.32
N TRP A 161 13.85 3.27 -5.35
CA TRP A 161 15.30 3.30 -5.59
C TRP A 161 16.07 2.53 -4.53
N VAL A 162 15.79 2.78 -3.26
CA VAL A 162 16.49 2.10 -2.16
C VAL A 162 16.26 0.59 -2.22
N LEU A 163 15.01 0.16 -2.43
CA LEU A 163 14.70 -1.27 -2.49
C LEU A 163 15.25 -1.91 -3.76
N ARG A 164 15.28 -1.20 -4.88
CA ARG A 164 15.88 -1.65 -6.13
C ARG A 164 17.39 -1.84 -6.01
N ASP A 165 18.10 -0.92 -5.36
CA ASP A 165 19.53 -1.03 -5.10
C ASP A 165 19.86 -2.24 -4.21
N ASN A 166 18.89 -2.69 -3.41
CA ASN A 166 18.96 -3.88 -2.56
C ASN A 166 18.25 -5.13 -3.14
N ALA A 167 17.85 -5.09 -4.43
CA ALA A 167 17.06 -6.14 -5.06
C ALA A 167 17.68 -7.54 -4.91
N ARG A 168 19.01 -7.64 -5.09
CA ARG A 168 19.74 -8.91 -4.98
C ARG A 168 19.57 -9.56 -3.61
N VAL A 169 19.67 -8.78 -2.54
CA VAL A 169 19.53 -9.28 -1.17
C VAL A 169 18.09 -9.68 -0.91
N ILE A 170 17.12 -8.85 -1.31
CA ILE A 170 15.68 -9.13 -1.17
C ILE A 170 15.33 -10.45 -1.87
N VAL A 171 15.73 -10.62 -3.12
CA VAL A 171 15.44 -11.83 -3.89
C VAL A 171 16.14 -13.06 -3.27
N ASN A 172 17.39 -12.92 -2.83
CA ASN A 172 18.11 -14.02 -2.19
C ASN A 172 17.47 -14.49 -0.89
N MET A 173 16.86 -13.58 -0.11
CA MET A 173 16.11 -13.98 1.09
C MET A 173 14.91 -14.88 0.73
N PHE A 174 14.24 -14.65 -0.38
CA PHE A 174 13.18 -15.54 -0.86
C PHE A 174 13.73 -16.89 -1.33
N TYR A 175 14.89 -16.92 -2.00
CA TYR A 175 15.55 -18.18 -2.36
C TYR A 175 15.86 -19.04 -1.12
N LEU A 176 16.29 -18.43 -0.01
CA LEU A 176 16.55 -19.14 1.25
C LEU A 176 15.25 -19.68 1.90
N MET A 177 14.08 -19.19 1.49
CA MET A 177 12.77 -19.60 2.00
C MET A 177 12.06 -20.64 1.13
N ILE A 178 12.65 -21.13 0.05
CA ILE A 178 11.99 -22.07 -0.89
C ILE A 178 11.46 -23.30 -0.14
N ASP A 179 12.24 -23.84 0.80
CA ASP A 179 11.86 -25.04 1.57
C ASP A 179 11.00 -24.72 2.80
N SER A 180 10.51 -23.50 2.96
CA SER A 180 9.69 -23.09 4.11
C SER A 180 8.26 -23.63 4.10
N GLY A 181 7.84 -24.29 3.02
CA GLY A 181 6.48 -24.81 2.85
C GLY A 181 5.47 -23.77 2.37
N ILE A 182 5.91 -22.58 1.98
CA ILE A 182 5.06 -21.55 1.37
C ILE A 182 4.83 -21.94 -0.10
N PRO A 183 3.57 -22.21 -0.53
CA PRO A 183 3.29 -22.75 -1.86
C PRO A 183 3.77 -21.85 -3.00
N GLU A 184 3.69 -20.54 -2.83
CA GLU A 184 4.10 -19.55 -3.84
C GLU A 184 5.61 -19.54 -4.08
N LEU A 185 6.42 -20.03 -3.14
CA LEU A 185 7.88 -20.09 -3.24
C LEU A 185 8.38 -21.38 -3.92
N ILE A 186 7.54 -22.41 -4.02
CA ILE A 186 7.89 -23.66 -4.69
C ILE A 186 8.14 -23.42 -6.19
N ASN A 187 7.40 -22.47 -6.78
CA ASN A 187 7.57 -22.12 -8.18
C ASN A 187 8.64 -21.02 -8.34
N ILE A 188 9.83 -21.40 -8.82
CA ILE A 188 10.96 -20.49 -9.08
C ILE A 188 10.58 -19.35 -10.04
N ASP A 189 9.60 -19.51 -10.93
CA ASP A 189 9.17 -18.45 -11.83
C ASP A 189 8.54 -17.25 -11.07
N ASN A 190 7.99 -17.47 -9.89
CA ASN A 190 7.51 -16.39 -9.04
C ASN A 190 8.68 -15.53 -8.53
N LEU A 191 9.84 -16.11 -8.28
CA LEU A 191 11.05 -15.36 -7.89
C LEU A 191 11.66 -14.60 -9.06
N LYS A 192 11.57 -15.13 -10.27
CA LYS A 192 11.94 -14.39 -11.49
C LYS A 192 11.04 -13.18 -11.68
N LYS A 193 9.71 -13.34 -11.55
CA LYS A 193 8.73 -12.25 -11.60
C LYS A 193 8.97 -11.20 -10.51
N LEU A 194 9.34 -11.63 -9.30
CA LEU A 194 9.75 -10.72 -8.24
C LEU A 194 10.97 -9.90 -8.65
N HIS A 195 12.00 -10.55 -9.21
CA HIS A 195 13.20 -9.85 -9.69
C HIS A 195 12.90 -8.88 -10.85
N GLU A 196 12.00 -9.24 -11.76
CA GLU A 196 11.58 -8.39 -12.88
C GLU A 196 10.90 -7.09 -12.43
N LYS A 197 10.27 -7.07 -11.25
CA LYS A 197 9.64 -5.85 -10.69
C LYS A 197 10.65 -4.76 -10.31
N PHE A 198 11.91 -5.11 -10.15
CA PHE A 198 13.00 -4.16 -9.95
C PHE A 198 13.52 -3.56 -11.26
N VAL A 199 13.04 -4.04 -12.42
CA VAL A 199 13.45 -3.63 -13.78
C VAL A 199 14.96 -3.45 -13.91
N PRO A 200 15.76 -4.52 -13.65
CA PRO A 200 17.22 -4.42 -13.53
C PRO A 200 17.90 -3.89 -14.80
N GLN A 201 17.26 -4.06 -15.95
CA GLN A 201 17.75 -3.62 -17.28
C GLN A 201 17.58 -2.12 -17.53
N LYS A 202 16.79 -1.40 -16.70
CA LYS A 202 16.52 0.03 -16.86
C LYS A 202 17.53 0.88 -16.06
N ASN A 203 17.90 2.04 -16.61
CA ASN A 203 18.64 3.03 -15.82
C ASN A 203 17.76 3.65 -14.72
N LYS A 204 18.36 4.51 -13.88
CA LYS A 204 17.67 5.09 -12.71
C LYS A 204 16.47 5.94 -13.12
N GLN A 205 16.59 6.75 -14.17
CA GLN A 205 15.50 7.62 -14.65
C GLN A 205 14.37 6.79 -15.27
N GLU A 206 14.68 5.80 -16.08
CA GLU A 206 13.69 4.91 -16.67
C GLU A 206 12.96 4.08 -15.60
N ALA A 207 13.66 3.68 -14.53
CA ALA A 207 13.06 2.97 -13.41
C ALA A 207 12.12 3.88 -12.58
N SER A 208 12.47 5.18 -12.46
CA SER A 208 11.59 6.19 -11.85
C SER A 208 10.30 6.37 -12.65
N ASN A 209 10.43 6.52 -13.96
CA ASN A 209 9.27 6.66 -14.84
C ASN A 209 8.40 5.41 -14.78
N TYR A 210 9.01 4.23 -14.75
CA TYR A 210 8.30 2.96 -14.66
C TYR A 210 7.43 2.87 -13.40
N ILE A 211 7.93 3.24 -12.22
CA ILE A 211 7.11 3.20 -10.99
C ILE A 211 6.00 4.27 -11.01
N LEU A 212 6.27 5.44 -11.59
CA LEU A 212 5.27 6.50 -11.77
C LEU A 212 4.16 6.09 -12.74
N ASP A 213 4.51 5.40 -13.83
CA ASP A 213 3.54 4.86 -14.80
C ASP A 213 2.65 3.79 -14.14
N ASN A 214 3.21 2.88 -13.33
CA ASN A 214 2.43 1.91 -12.56
C ASN A 214 1.47 2.58 -11.55
N LEU A 215 1.89 3.67 -10.89
CA LEU A 215 1.01 4.46 -10.01
C LEU A 215 -0.14 5.08 -10.81
N LYS A 216 0.16 5.68 -11.96
CA LYS A 216 -0.84 6.30 -12.84
C LYS A 216 -1.84 5.27 -13.37
N GLU A 217 -1.34 4.15 -13.90
CA GLU A 217 -2.18 3.04 -14.37
C GLU A 217 -3.12 2.55 -13.28
N SER A 218 -2.61 2.39 -12.05
CA SER A 218 -3.40 1.93 -10.90
C SER A 218 -4.54 2.88 -10.56
N VAL A 219 -4.31 4.18 -10.59
CA VAL A 219 -5.36 5.19 -10.34
C VAL A 219 -6.35 5.24 -11.51
N ASP A 220 -5.88 5.13 -12.75
CA ASP A 220 -6.72 5.19 -13.95
C ASP A 220 -7.56 3.91 -14.11
N ALA A 221 -7.04 2.74 -13.80
CA ALA A 221 -7.77 1.47 -13.81
C ALA A 221 -8.95 1.42 -12.81
N MET A 222 -8.90 2.21 -11.75
CA MET A 222 -9.99 2.31 -10.76
C MET A 222 -11.12 3.27 -11.17
N MET A 223 -10.90 4.13 -12.17
CA MET A 223 -11.88 5.11 -12.66
C MET A 223 -13.06 4.49 -13.44
N PRO A 224 -12.88 3.52 -14.37
CA PRO A 224 -13.98 2.95 -15.15
C PRO A 224 -15.00 2.19 -14.31
N VAL A 225 -14.56 1.44 -13.29
CA VAL A 225 -15.45 0.66 -12.39
C VAL A 225 -16.43 1.57 -11.63
N PHE A 226 -16.04 2.81 -11.36
CA PHE A 226 -16.89 3.80 -10.71
C PHE A 226 -17.92 4.39 -11.70
N MET A 227 -17.50 4.66 -12.94
CA MET A 227 -18.40 5.17 -14.00
C MET A 227 -19.46 4.14 -14.40
N GLU A 228 -19.11 2.86 -14.49
CA GLU A 228 -20.07 1.79 -14.74
C GLU A 228 -21.10 1.64 -13.62
N LYS A 229 -20.69 1.77 -12.35
CA LYS A 229 -21.61 1.75 -11.21
C LYS A 229 -22.54 2.96 -11.18
N ILE A 230 -22.06 4.15 -11.54
CA ILE A 230 -22.91 5.35 -11.67
C ILE A 230 -23.89 5.19 -12.83
N HIS A 231 -23.46 4.66 -13.98
CA HIS A 231 -24.37 4.38 -15.09
C HIS A 231 -25.41 3.32 -14.75
N ALA A 232 -25.03 2.24 -14.08
CA ALA A 232 -25.98 1.22 -13.61
C ALA A 232 -26.98 1.80 -12.60
N TRP A 233 -26.53 2.69 -11.71
CA TRP A 233 -27.38 3.36 -10.72
C TRP A 233 -28.35 4.36 -11.41
N ALA A 234 -27.87 5.14 -12.36
CA ALA A 234 -28.70 6.07 -13.13
C ALA A 234 -29.73 5.38 -14.04
N GLN A 235 -29.46 4.13 -14.46
CA GLN A 235 -30.43 3.31 -15.19
C GLN A 235 -31.51 2.68 -14.29
N TYR A 236 -31.20 2.49 -12.99
CA TYR A 236 -32.17 1.91 -12.02
C TYR A 236 -33.24 2.92 -11.57
N TRP A 237 -33.00 4.23 -11.80
CA TRP A 237 -33.92 5.33 -11.45
C TRP A 237 -34.62 5.94 -12.67
N LYS A 238 -34.54 5.32 -13.83
CA LYS A 238 -35.39 5.59 -15.00
C LYS A 238 -36.43 4.49 -15.14
#